data_45e3eb15958ee646f55283880c2f5d59
#
_entry.id   45e3eb15958ee646f55283880c2f5d59
#
_cell.length_a   1.000
_cell.length_b   1.000
_cell.length_c   1.000
_cell.angle_alpha   90.00
_cell.angle_beta   90.00
_cell.angle_gamma   90.00
#
_symmetry.space_group_name_H-M   'P 1'
#
loop_
_entity.id
_entity.type
_entity.pdbx_description
1 polymer ?
#
loop_
_entity_poly.entity_id
_entity_poly.type
_entity_poly.pdbx_seq_one_letter_code
_entity_poly.pdbx_strand_id
1 'polypeptide(L)'
;VRFIMTDLRSGATAATAKESASKSKMGTAQKAWFKQELINARDSGFPLIVWVCPDPWIAPAQLGDDSWGGHVTERTELANFIRDNRITNLALISGDMHGLAFDDGTHSDYATGGGAPVTVLHGAARTSDGSTKGGPYSGGVFPGNMQYGVLEIYDNGGPSVACRFVGMKVGEGRKLTHIFSGSPAGSKDHAIVNIST
;
A
#
# COMPACT_ATOMS: atom_id res chain seq x y z
N VAL A 1 3.78 -11.10 11.69
CA VAL A 1 3.22 -10.12 10.73
C VAL A 1 1.89 -9.60 11.22
N ARG A 2 1.63 -8.30 11.07
CA ARG A 2 0.36 -7.66 11.40
C ARG A 2 -0.37 -7.24 10.13
N PHE A 3 -1.57 -7.73 9.90
CA PHE A 3 -2.47 -7.26 8.85
C PHE A 3 -3.45 -6.24 9.42
N ILE A 4 -3.59 -5.09 8.75
CA ILE A 4 -4.55 -4.03 9.07
C ILE A 4 -5.40 -3.79 7.82
N MET A 5 -6.70 -4.06 7.91
CA MET A 5 -7.63 -3.93 6.80
C MET A 5 -8.54 -2.72 7.01
N THR A 6 -8.68 -1.86 6.02
CA THR A 6 -9.49 -0.65 6.09
C THR A 6 -10.65 -0.66 5.10
N ASP A 7 -11.76 -0.09 5.48
CA ASP A 7 -12.88 0.24 4.61
C ASP A 7 -12.69 1.67 4.08
N LEU A 8 -12.55 1.81 2.78
CA LEU A 8 -12.34 3.12 2.13
C LEU A 8 -13.61 3.64 1.43
N ARG A 9 -14.77 3.04 1.71
CA ARG A 9 -16.04 3.40 1.07
C ARG A 9 -17.09 3.91 2.06
N SER A 10 -17.34 3.18 3.15
CA SER A 10 -18.48 3.48 4.05
C SER A 10 -18.36 4.82 4.76
N GLY A 11 -17.14 5.25 5.11
CA GLY A 11 -16.90 6.53 5.80
C GLY A 11 -16.39 7.65 4.88
N ALA A 12 -16.32 7.40 3.57
CA ALA A 12 -15.70 8.33 2.65
C ALA A 12 -16.55 9.57 2.36
N THR A 13 -15.93 10.73 2.38
CA THR A 13 -16.49 11.95 1.77
C THR A 13 -16.49 11.80 0.25
N ALA A 14 -17.49 12.36 -0.42
CA ALA A 14 -17.55 12.31 -1.88
C ALA A 14 -16.24 12.79 -2.52
N ALA A 15 -15.73 12.03 -3.50
CA ALA A 15 -14.49 12.36 -4.19
C ALA A 15 -14.51 13.74 -4.88
N THR A 16 -15.72 14.18 -5.29
CA THR A 16 -15.95 15.51 -5.89
C THR A 16 -15.97 16.66 -4.90
N ALA A 17 -15.96 16.39 -3.59
CA ALA A 17 -15.86 17.45 -2.58
C ALA A 17 -14.48 18.12 -2.66
N LYS A 18 -14.44 19.43 -2.40
CA LYS A 18 -13.18 20.18 -2.33
C LYS A 18 -12.23 19.60 -1.31
N GLU A 19 -10.92 19.60 -1.61
CA GLU A 19 -9.90 19.25 -0.66
C GLU A 19 -9.93 20.14 0.58
N SER A 20 -9.93 19.51 1.74
CA SER A 20 -9.93 20.16 3.05
C SER A 20 -9.50 19.16 4.13
N ALA A 21 -9.20 19.65 5.30
CA ALA A 21 -8.89 18.80 6.46
C ALA A 21 -10.07 17.90 6.91
N SER A 22 -11.29 18.25 6.52
CA SER A 22 -12.50 17.44 6.82
C SER A 22 -12.84 16.43 5.72
N LYS A 23 -12.22 16.53 4.53
CA LYS A 23 -12.41 15.53 3.47
C LYS A 23 -11.65 14.26 3.84
N SER A 24 -12.35 13.16 3.97
CA SER A 24 -11.77 11.91 4.43
C SER A 24 -12.18 10.74 3.56
N LYS A 25 -11.26 9.83 3.31
CA LYS A 25 -11.49 8.54 2.67
C LYS A 25 -11.82 7.44 3.68
N MET A 26 -11.24 7.53 4.86
CA MET A 26 -11.46 6.55 5.94
C MET A 26 -12.62 6.91 6.88
N GLY A 27 -12.99 8.19 6.96
CA GLY A 27 -13.78 8.73 8.05
C GLY A 27 -12.95 8.89 9.34
N THR A 28 -13.42 9.76 10.23
CA THR A 28 -12.64 10.18 11.41
C THR A 28 -12.33 9.03 12.37
N ALA A 29 -13.33 8.19 12.65
CA ALA A 29 -13.19 7.11 13.62
C ALA A 29 -12.21 6.04 13.14
N GLN A 30 -12.35 5.58 11.90
CA GLN A 30 -11.44 4.57 11.34
C GLN A 30 -10.03 5.12 11.16
N LYS A 31 -9.87 6.38 10.73
CA LYS A 31 -8.54 7.00 10.64
C LYS A 31 -7.82 7.03 11.99
N ALA A 32 -8.51 7.39 13.05
CA ALA A 32 -7.93 7.38 14.40
C ALA A 32 -7.54 5.96 14.84
N TRP A 33 -8.42 4.98 14.62
CA TRP A 33 -8.13 3.57 14.89
C TRP A 33 -6.94 3.06 14.06
N PHE A 34 -6.91 3.34 12.76
CA PHE A 34 -5.82 2.93 11.87
C PHE A 34 -4.46 3.46 12.33
N LYS A 35 -4.39 4.74 12.68
CA LYS A 35 -3.17 5.34 13.24
C LYS A 35 -2.74 4.65 14.52
N GLN A 36 -3.67 4.33 15.42
CA GLN A 36 -3.36 3.62 16.66
C GLN A 36 -2.88 2.19 16.39
N GLU A 37 -3.48 1.48 15.42
CA GLU A 37 -3.04 0.14 15.04
C GLU A 37 -1.64 0.12 14.44
N LEU A 38 -1.26 1.13 13.67
CA LEU A 38 0.12 1.28 13.17
C LEU A 38 1.11 1.46 14.33
N ILE A 39 0.77 2.28 15.35
CA ILE A 39 1.59 2.46 16.55
C ILE A 39 1.70 1.13 17.32
N ASN A 40 0.56 0.47 17.57
CA ASN A 40 0.51 -0.80 18.29
C ASN A 40 1.37 -1.87 17.60
N ALA A 41 1.30 -1.95 16.27
CA ALA A 41 2.07 -2.92 15.49
C ALA A 41 3.58 -2.62 15.54
N ARG A 42 3.98 -1.36 15.42
CA ARG A 42 5.37 -0.91 15.57
C ARG A 42 5.91 -1.28 16.97
N ASP A 43 5.19 -0.90 18.02
CA ASP A 43 5.62 -1.07 19.40
C ASP A 43 5.64 -2.55 19.85
N SER A 44 4.82 -3.37 19.21
CA SER A 44 4.83 -4.83 19.39
C SER A 44 5.97 -5.52 18.65
N GLY A 45 6.78 -4.80 17.88
CA GLY A 45 7.95 -5.34 17.20
C GLY A 45 7.62 -6.30 16.04
N PHE A 46 6.44 -6.18 15.41
CA PHE A 46 6.15 -6.97 14.23
C PHE A 46 7.16 -6.68 13.11
N PRO A 47 7.77 -7.70 12.49
CA PRO A 47 8.73 -7.49 11.40
C PRO A 47 8.08 -6.92 10.13
N LEU A 48 6.79 -7.10 9.93
CA LEU A 48 6.05 -6.58 8.78
C LEU A 48 4.65 -6.18 9.20
N ILE A 49 4.25 -4.99 8.77
CA ILE A 49 2.87 -4.49 8.81
C ILE A 49 2.35 -4.51 7.38
N VAL A 50 1.23 -5.18 7.13
CA VAL A 50 0.58 -5.21 5.82
C VAL A 50 -0.73 -4.44 5.92
N TRP A 51 -0.77 -3.28 5.29
CA TRP A 51 -2.02 -2.53 5.15
C TRP A 51 -2.78 -3.01 3.91
N VAL A 52 -3.92 -3.64 4.13
CA VAL A 52 -4.86 -3.99 3.07
C VAL A 52 -5.72 -2.77 2.78
N CYS A 53 -5.34 -2.06 1.72
CA CYS A 53 -5.89 -0.79 1.27
C CYS A 53 -6.63 -1.02 -0.05
N PRO A 54 -7.98 -1.05 -0.08
CA PRO A 54 -8.72 -1.44 -1.29
C PRO A 54 -8.40 -0.61 -2.53
N ASP A 55 -8.15 0.69 -2.37
CA ASP A 55 -7.99 1.64 -3.46
C ASP A 55 -6.50 2.00 -3.72
N PRO A 56 -6.12 2.39 -4.95
CA PRO A 56 -4.75 2.75 -5.29
C PRO A 56 -4.19 3.89 -4.44
N TRP A 57 -3.06 3.65 -3.77
CA TRP A 57 -2.30 4.64 -3.02
C TRP A 57 -1.56 5.60 -3.93
N ILE A 58 -0.87 5.05 -4.95
CA ILE A 58 -0.11 5.82 -5.92
C ILE A 58 -1.06 6.30 -7.01
N ALA A 59 -1.46 7.57 -6.94
CA ALA A 59 -2.35 8.20 -7.89
C ALA A 59 -2.07 9.70 -7.99
N PRO A 60 -2.16 10.30 -9.19
CA PRO A 60 -2.04 11.75 -9.32
C PRO A 60 -3.18 12.46 -8.59
N ALA A 61 -2.92 13.67 -8.12
CA ALA A 61 -3.95 14.50 -7.50
C ALA A 61 -5.01 14.87 -8.54
N GLN A 62 -6.24 14.43 -8.33
CA GLN A 62 -7.34 14.67 -9.26
C GLN A 62 -8.69 14.73 -8.52
N LEU A 63 -9.36 15.87 -8.60
CA LEU A 63 -10.70 16.02 -8.04
C LEU A 63 -11.68 15.07 -8.73
N GLY A 64 -12.44 14.33 -7.95
CA GLY A 64 -13.39 13.33 -8.45
C GLY A 64 -12.81 11.92 -8.63
N ASP A 65 -11.49 11.76 -8.49
CA ASP A 65 -10.88 10.44 -8.46
C ASP A 65 -11.29 9.68 -7.20
N ASP A 66 -11.74 8.44 -7.35
CA ASP A 66 -12.17 7.61 -6.24
C ASP A 66 -11.02 6.89 -5.53
N SER A 67 -9.78 7.02 -6.04
CA SER A 67 -8.55 6.58 -5.38
C SER A 67 -8.06 7.59 -4.32
N TRP A 68 -6.86 7.37 -3.79
CA TRP A 68 -6.18 8.34 -2.92
C TRP A 68 -5.79 9.65 -3.64
N GLY A 69 -5.81 9.67 -4.97
CA GLY A 69 -5.64 10.88 -5.78
C GLY A 69 -6.74 11.91 -5.57
N GLY A 70 -7.95 11.45 -5.25
CA GLY A 70 -9.07 12.33 -4.91
C GLY A 70 -9.12 12.77 -3.44
N HIS A 71 -8.21 12.32 -2.58
CA HIS A 71 -8.16 12.60 -1.13
C HIS A 71 -6.74 12.95 -0.68
N VAL A 72 -6.10 13.85 -1.40
CA VAL A 72 -4.66 14.14 -1.24
C VAL A 72 -4.30 14.71 0.13
N THR A 73 -5.19 15.49 0.75
CA THR A 73 -4.96 16.05 2.09
C THR A 73 -4.84 14.95 3.13
N GLU A 74 -5.75 13.97 3.13
CA GLU A 74 -5.69 12.85 4.06
C GLU A 74 -4.54 11.88 3.74
N ARG A 75 -4.25 11.63 2.45
CA ARG A 75 -3.09 10.84 2.04
C ARG A 75 -1.79 11.43 2.59
N THR A 76 -1.59 12.74 2.43
CA THR A 76 -0.42 13.44 2.97
C THR A 76 -0.39 13.39 4.50
N GLU A 77 -1.54 13.55 5.17
CA GLU A 77 -1.66 13.41 6.62
C GLU A 77 -1.19 12.04 7.11
N LEU A 78 -1.63 10.97 6.44
CA LEU A 78 -1.23 9.60 6.77
C LEU A 78 0.25 9.34 6.47
N ALA A 79 0.76 9.82 5.35
CA ALA A 79 2.18 9.70 5.02
C ALA A 79 3.07 10.44 6.04
N ASN A 80 2.70 11.66 6.44
CA ASN A 80 3.38 12.37 7.51
C ASN A 80 3.34 11.59 8.83
N PHE A 81 2.19 11.02 9.17
CA PHE A 81 2.04 10.20 10.38
C PHE A 81 2.95 8.96 10.36
N ILE A 82 3.04 8.27 9.22
CA ILE A 82 3.93 7.10 9.02
C ILE A 82 5.38 7.51 9.26
N ARG A 83 5.83 8.61 8.62
CA ARG A 83 7.18 9.16 8.80
C ARG A 83 7.47 9.55 10.24
N ASP A 84 6.61 10.39 10.83
CA ASP A 84 6.84 10.99 12.15
C ASP A 84 6.86 9.93 13.26
N ASN A 85 6.14 8.85 13.05
CA ASN A 85 6.13 7.70 13.96
C ASN A 85 7.11 6.59 13.57
N ARG A 86 7.97 6.81 12.56
CA ARG A 86 9.01 5.87 12.12
C ARG A 86 8.46 4.47 11.81
N ILE A 87 7.34 4.41 11.12
CA ILE A 87 6.72 3.15 10.69
C ILE A 87 7.37 2.76 9.36
N THR A 88 8.52 2.08 9.42
CA THR A 88 9.39 1.81 8.27
C THR A 88 9.21 0.40 7.68
N ASN A 89 8.38 -0.44 8.30
CA ASN A 89 8.14 -1.83 7.93
C ASN A 89 6.70 -2.04 7.40
N LEU A 90 6.17 -1.06 6.68
CA LEU A 90 4.83 -1.07 6.12
C LEU A 90 4.87 -1.45 4.65
N ALA A 91 4.14 -2.49 4.29
CA ALA A 91 3.78 -2.81 2.91
C ALA A 91 2.27 -2.63 2.72
N LEU A 92 1.86 -2.27 1.51
CA LEU A 92 0.49 -1.96 1.17
C LEU A 92 0.01 -2.89 0.06
N ILE A 93 -1.15 -3.52 0.25
CA ILE A 93 -1.81 -4.33 -0.77
C ILE A 93 -3.05 -3.59 -1.23
N SER A 94 -3.15 -3.37 -2.54
CA SER A 94 -4.27 -2.67 -3.17
C SER A 94 -4.93 -3.48 -4.27
N GLY A 95 -6.16 -3.09 -4.58
CA GLY A 95 -6.95 -3.55 -5.72
C GLY A 95 -7.41 -2.39 -6.60
N ASP A 96 -8.59 -2.51 -7.17
CA ASP A 96 -9.33 -1.49 -7.95
C ASP A 96 -8.69 -1.06 -9.29
N MET A 97 -7.38 -1.14 -9.44
CA MET A 97 -6.67 -0.70 -10.64
C MET A 97 -6.94 -1.58 -11.87
N HIS A 98 -7.51 -2.75 -11.75
CA HIS A 98 -7.68 -3.73 -12.83
C HIS A 98 -6.37 -4.09 -13.55
N GLY A 99 -5.32 -4.26 -12.79
CA GLY A 99 -3.99 -4.61 -13.28
C GLY A 99 -3.08 -5.10 -12.15
N LEU A 100 -2.02 -5.81 -12.52
CA LEU A 100 -0.94 -6.15 -11.60
C LEU A 100 0.11 -5.06 -11.64
N ALA A 101 0.62 -4.66 -10.49
CA ALA A 101 1.76 -3.76 -10.39
C ALA A 101 2.47 -3.94 -9.05
N PHE A 102 3.70 -3.47 -8.95
CA PHE A 102 4.33 -3.19 -7.68
C PHE A 102 5.15 -1.89 -7.74
N ASP A 103 5.30 -1.28 -6.59
CA ASP A 103 6.24 -0.17 -6.36
C ASP A 103 7.07 -0.48 -5.12
N ASP A 104 8.37 -0.32 -5.24
CA ASP A 104 9.35 -0.60 -4.18
C ASP A 104 9.50 0.53 -3.16
N GLY A 105 8.66 1.54 -3.23
CA GLY A 105 8.74 2.76 -2.44
C GLY A 105 9.18 4.00 -3.23
N THR A 106 9.62 3.81 -4.48
CA THR A 106 10.17 4.91 -5.31
C THR A 106 9.14 6.01 -5.60
N HIS A 107 7.86 5.65 -5.76
CA HIS A 107 6.81 6.60 -6.16
C HIS A 107 5.69 6.74 -5.12
N SER A 108 5.81 6.10 -3.97
CA SER A 108 4.74 6.01 -2.97
C SER A 108 4.86 7.00 -1.81
N ASP A 109 5.91 7.81 -1.79
CA ASP A 109 6.18 8.76 -0.71
C ASP A 109 5.39 10.06 -0.90
N TYR A 110 4.35 10.23 -0.10
CA TYR A 110 3.49 11.42 -0.08
C TYR A 110 3.64 12.28 1.16
N ALA A 111 4.67 12.01 1.99
CA ALA A 111 4.97 12.85 3.14
C ALA A 111 5.50 14.21 2.68
N THR A 112 5.14 15.26 3.40
CA THR A 112 5.68 16.61 3.16
C THR A 112 7.20 16.60 3.39
N GLY A 113 7.96 16.83 2.33
CA GLY A 113 9.43 16.73 2.37
C GLY A 113 9.98 15.30 2.29
N GLY A 114 9.12 14.32 2.05
CA GLY A 114 9.50 12.90 1.92
C GLY A 114 9.68 12.20 3.27
N GLY A 115 10.16 10.93 3.20
CA GLY A 115 10.53 10.12 4.35
C GLY A 115 9.51 9.06 4.77
N ALA A 116 8.50 8.79 3.94
CA ALA A 116 7.53 7.72 4.14
C ALA A 116 7.34 6.86 2.88
N PRO A 117 8.41 6.33 2.26
CA PRO A 117 8.23 5.38 1.17
C PRO A 117 7.60 4.09 1.70
N VAL A 118 6.64 3.54 0.96
CA VAL A 118 5.99 2.26 1.29
C VAL A 118 6.02 1.34 0.07
N THR A 119 6.29 0.06 0.29
CA THR A 119 6.14 -0.95 -0.77
C THR A 119 4.66 -1.12 -1.08
N VAL A 120 4.29 -0.96 -2.35
CA VAL A 120 2.89 -1.07 -2.82
C VAL A 120 2.76 -2.25 -3.78
N LEU A 121 1.81 -3.12 -3.49
CA LEU A 121 1.55 -4.36 -4.22
C LEU A 121 0.10 -4.31 -4.74
N HIS A 122 -0.07 -4.37 -6.05
CA HIS A 122 -1.40 -4.43 -6.66
C HIS A 122 -1.76 -5.84 -7.10
N GLY A 123 -2.84 -6.37 -6.52
CA GLY A 123 -3.57 -7.52 -7.03
C GLY A 123 -4.62 -7.06 -8.04
N ALA A 124 -4.81 -7.79 -9.10
CA ALA A 124 -5.63 -7.38 -10.23
C ALA A 124 -7.08 -7.82 -10.17
N ALA A 125 -7.87 -7.32 -11.11
CA ALA A 125 -9.26 -7.73 -11.32
C ALA A 125 -9.37 -9.13 -11.92
N ARG A 126 -10.36 -9.89 -11.47
CA ARG A 126 -10.65 -11.20 -12.03
C ARG A 126 -11.51 -11.13 -13.29
N THR A 127 -12.46 -10.22 -13.36
CA THR A 127 -13.50 -10.18 -14.41
C THR A 127 -13.57 -8.87 -15.18
N SER A 128 -13.06 -7.77 -14.62
CA SER A 128 -13.10 -6.46 -15.27
C SER A 128 -11.99 -6.34 -16.31
N ASP A 129 -12.25 -5.61 -17.38
CA ASP A 129 -11.24 -5.25 -18.36
C ASP A 129 -10.08 -4.50 -17.73
N GLY A 130 -8.90 -4.63 -18.31
CA GLY A 130 -7.70 -4.02 -17.82
C GLY A 130 -7.78 -2.49 -17.82
N SER A 131 -7.33 -1.88 -16.75
CA SER A 131 -7.13 -0.45 -16.68
C SER A 131 -5.84 -0.13 -15.93
N THR A 132 -5.28 1.04 -16.18
CA THR A 132 -4.16 1.58 -15.41
C THR A 132 -4.67 2.78 -14.64
N LYS A 133 -4.84 2.63 -13.33
CA LYS A 133 -5.12 3.73 -12.41
C LYS A 133 -3.86 4.04 -11.63
N GLY A 134 -3.53 5.33 -11.56
CA GLY A 134 -2.36 5.77 -10.79
C GLY A 134 -1.02 5.47 -11.48
N GLY A 135 0.01 5.39 -10.67
CA GLY A 135 1.39 5.25 -11.12
C GLY A 135 2.14 6.59 -11.17
N PRO A 136 3.41 6.56 -11.58
CA PRO A 136 4.11 5.37 -12.05
C PRO A 136 4.38 4.32 -10.97
N TYR A 137 4.69 3.09 -11.39
CA TYR A 137 5.08 1.99 -10.52
C TYR A 137 6.44 1.46 -10.94
N SER A 138 7.35 1.24 -9.99
CA SER A 138 8.74 0.84 -10.27
C SER A 138 8.84 -0.51 -10.99
N GLY A 139 7.93 -1.43 -10.72
CA GLY A 139 7.85 -2.74 -11.38
C GLY A 139 7.01 -2.77 -12.66
N GLY A 140 6.53 -1.61 -13.11
CA GLY A 140 5.61 -1.53 -14.24
C GLY A 140 4.19 -1.94 -13.90
N VAL A 141 3.32 -1.88 -14.90
CA VAL A 141 1.89 -2.22 -14.80
C VAL A 141 1.53 -3.23 -15.87
N PHE A 142 0.76 -4.25 -15.48
CA PHE A 142 0.22 -5.27 -16.36
C PHE A 142 -1.31 -5.23 -16.29
N PRO A 143 -1.97 -4.35 -17.06
CA PRO A 143 -3.42 -4.27 -17.07
C PRO A 143 -4.05 -5.52 -17.68
N GLY A 144 -5.20 -5.92 -17.19
CA GLY A 144 -5.91 -7.08 -17.71
C GLY A 144 -6.87 -7.71 -16.72
N ASN A 145 -7.70 -8.61 -17.23
CA ASN A 145 -8.58 -9.45 -16.42
C ASN A 145 -7.92 -10.81 -16.11
N MET A 146 -8.63 -11.63 -15.37
CA MET A 146 -8.20 -12.98 -14.98
C MET A 146 -6.85 -13.00 -14.24
N GLN A 147 -6.56 -11.94 -13.51
CA GLN A 147 -5.31 -11.76 -12.78
C GLN A 147 -5.53 -11.79 -11.27
N TYR A 148 -4.49 -12.16 -10.52
CA TYR A 148 -4.47 -12.11 -9.06
C TYR A 148 -3.03 -11.98 -8.55
N GLY A 149 -2.88 -11.39 -7.37
CA GLY A 149 -1.62 -11.32 -6.65
C GLY A 149 -1.55 -12.36 -5.53
N VAL A 150 -0.38 -12.91 -5.30
CA VAL A 150 -0.08 -13.77 -4.15
C VAL A 150 1.06 -13.15 -3.38
N LEU A 151 0.85 -12.86 -2.10
CA LEU A 151 1.91 -12.49 -1.17
C LEU A 151 2.29 -13.73 -0.35
N GLU A 152 3.50 -14.21 -0.55
CA GLU A 152 4.11 -15.28 0.23
C GLU A 152 4.99 -14.67 1.31
N ILE A 153 4.84 -15.13 2.54
CA ILE A 153 5.61 -14.66 3.70
C ILE A 153 6.30 -15.86 4.31
N TYR A 154 7.62 -15.79 4.39
CA TYR A 154 8.47 -16.83 4.96
C TYR A 154 9.00 -16.34 6.30
N ASP A 155 8.46 -16.93 7.38
CA ASP A 155 8.85 -16.67 8.76
C ASP A 155 9.57 -17.90 9.32
N ASN A 156 10.85 -17.72 9.65
CA ASN A 156 11.68 -18.77 10.25
C ASN A 156 11.86 -18.61 11.77
N GLY A 157 11.05 -17.75 12.39
CA GLY A 157 11.13 -17.44 13.82
C GLY A 157 12.22 -16.44 14.19
N GLY A 158 12.91 -15.85 13.21
CA GLY A 158 13.90 -14.80 13.42
C GLY A 158 13.28 -13.39 13.56
N PRO A 159 14.14 -12.35 13.68
CA PRO A 159 13.66 -10.98 13.81
C PRO A 159 13.13 -10.38 12.50
N SER A 160 13.30 -11.06 11.38
CA SER A 160 12.86 -10.59 10.05
C SER A 160 12.06 -11.67 9.32
N VAL A 161 11.27 -11.24 8.35
CA VAL A 161 10.53 -12.13 7.43
C VAL A 161 10.97 -11.85 6.00
N ALA A 162 11.06 -12.91 5.18
CA ALA A 162 11.24 -12.78 3.74
C ALA A 162 9.87 -12.83 3.05
N CYS A 163 9.69 -12.00 2.03
CA CYS A 163 8.42 -11.87 1.33
C CYS A 163 8.63 -11.95 -0.18
N ARG A 164 7.67 -12.59 -0.85
CA ARG A 164 7.60 -12.62 -2.31
C ARG A 164 6.19 -12.29 -2.75
N PHE A 165 6.05 -11.23 -3.53
CA PHE A 165 4.81 -10.93 -4.24
C PHE A 165 4.88 -11.46 -5.66
N VAL A 166 3.89 -12.22 -6.08
CA VAL A 166 3.81 -12.81 -7.42
C VAL A 166 2.48 -12.41 -8.05
N GLY A 167 2.56 -11.69 -9.18
CA GLY A 167 1.41 -11.40 -10.01
C GLY A 167 1.18 -12.49 -11.04
N MET A 168 -0.02 -13.07 -11.06
CA MET A 168 -0.41 -14.19 -11.89
C MET A 168 -1.56 -13.83 -12.83
N LYS A 169 -1.56 -14.41 -14.02
CA LYS A 169 -2.72 -14.40 -14.93
C LYS A 169 -3.15 -15.81 -15.24
N VAL A 170 -4.43 -16.11 -15.11
CA VAL A 170 -4.99 -17.43 -15.37
C VAL A 170 -4.74 -17.81 -16.84
N GLY A 171 -4.22 -19.00 -17.06
CA GLY A 171 -3.88 -19.52 -18.41
C GLY A 171 -2.56 -19.00 -18.99
N GLU A 172 -1.97 -17.92 -18.44
CA GLU A 172 -0.72 -17.35 -18.95
C GLU A 172 0.43 -17.40 -17.93
N GLY A 173 0.15 -17.76 -16.66
CA GLY A 173 1.15 -17.91 -15.62
C GLY A 173 1.59 -16.59 -14.99
N ARG A 174 2.82 -16.55 -14.53
CA ARG A 174 3.40 -15.41 -13.79
C ARG A 174 3.70 -14.23 -14.72
N LYS A 175 3.32 -13.03 -14.29
CA LYS A 175 3.53 -11.77 -15.00
C LYS A 175 4.57 -10.87 -14.34
N LEU A 176 4.65 -10.89 -13.01
CA LEU A 176 5.65 -10.13 -12.26
C LEU A 176 6.03 -10.86 -10.98
N THR A 177 7.20 -10.51 -10.45
CA THR A 177 7.65 -10.94 -9.12
C THR A 177 8.37 -9.78 -8.45
N HIS A 178 8.11 -9.58 -7.17
CA HIS A 178 8.83 -8.66 -6.33
C HIS A 178 9.23 -9.35 -5.03
N ILE A 179 10.49 -9.25 -4.64
CA ILE A 179 11.04 -9.88 -3.42
C ILE A 179 11.50 -8.78 -2.48
N PHE A 180 11.11 -8.87 -1.22
CA PHE A 180 11.49 -7.93 -0.18
C PHE A 180 11.57 -8.63 1.17
N SER A 181 12.20 -7.99 2.15
CA SER A 181 12.21 -8.46 3.53
C SER A 181 11.66 -7.39 4.45
N GLY A 182 11.04 -7.81 5.55
CA GLY A 182 10.57 -6.93 6.60
C GLY A 182 11.32 -7.19 7.90
N SER A 183 11.67 -6.13 8.63
CA SER A 183 12.28 -6.16 9.96
C SER A 183 11.55 -5.17 10.88
N PRO A 184 11.57 -5.36 12.21
CA PRO A 184 10.92 -4.42 13.13
C PRO A 184 11.36 -2.99 12.92
N ALA A 185 10.44 -2.06 13.04
CA ALA A 185 10.72 -0.63 12.91
C ALA A 185 11.82 -0.21 13.91
N GLY A 186 12.78 0.58 13.42
CA GLY A 186 13.92 1.03 14.24
C GLY A 186 15.08 0.02 14.38
N SER A 187 15.02 -1.14 13.71
CA SER A 187 16.18 -2.02 13.57
C SER A 187 17.29 -1.30 12.79
N LYS A 188 18.56 -1.73 12.97
CA LYS A 188 19.69 -1.15 12.23
C LYS A 188 19.64 -1.43 10.73
N ASP A 189 18.96 -2.52 10.36
CA ASP A 189 18.63 -2.85 8.98
C ASP A 189 17.37 -2.11 8.58
N HIS A 190 17.29 -1.68 7.33
CA HIS A 190 16.09 -1.03 6.81
C HIS A 190 14.89 -1.96 7.03
N ALA A 191 13.78 -1.41 7.52
CA ALA A 191 12.63 -2.19 7.89
C ALA A 191 11.96 -2.92 6.72
N ILE A 192 12.07 -2.38 5.49
CA ILE A 192 11.80 -3.11 4.25
C ILE A 192 13.01 -2.98 3.33
N VAL A 193 13.53 -4.10 2.87
CA VAL A 193 14.64 -4.19 1.91
C VAL A 193 14.13 -4.87 0.65
N ASN A 194 14.14 -4.14 -0.45
CA ASN A 194 13.80 -4.67 -1.76
C ASN A 194 15.00 -5.45 -2.31
N ILE A 195 14.79 -6.68 -2.73
CA ILE A 195 15.82 -7.56 -3.26
C ILE A 195 15.64 -7.60 -4.77
N SER A 196 16.57 -6.94 -5.48
CA SER A 196 16.62 -7.02 -6.94
C SER A 196 16.97 -8.45 -7.34
N THR A 197 16.18 -9.04 -8.24
CA THR A 197 16.45 -10.36 -8.86
C THR A 197 17.17 -10.17 -10.19
#